data_6aa7402ce7cabeb9870e7f3a8fb52a38
#
_entry.id   6aa7402ce7cabeb9870e7f3a8fb52a38
#
_cell.length_a   1.000
_cell.length_b   1.000
_cell.length_c   1.000
_cell.angle_alpha   90.00
_cell.angle_beta   90.00
_cell.angle_gamma   90.00
#
_symmetry.space_group_name_H-M   'P 1'
#
loop_
_entity.id
_entity.type
_entity.pdbx_description
1 polymer ?
#
loop_
_entity_poly.entity_id
_entity_poly.type
_entity_poly.pdbx_seq_one_letter_code
_entity_poly.pdbx_strand_id
1 'polypeptide(L)'
;MGKKIIMILLSAVFIFTMSEQVRAAEISTNGGSVSVPVRYTVDNTAFTITIPTVIWAGTSETEFEIAAGNLNLRPDEERQVFIKEGCDEQSKIKLLRQGDTQNVSVLETSVKVNETSLSDNNYRVGRFVDKSGTVNLDGKVTLSPLNIDKDTKAGDYLATVVFEVKLGSYEK
;
A
#
# COMPACT_ATOMS: atom_id res chain seq x y z
N MET A 1 -42.52 -10.74 51.78
CA MET A 1 -42.93 -10.85 50.35
C MET A 1 -42.35 -9.66 49.59
N GLY A 2 -41.20 -9.81 48.97
CA GLY A 2 -40.53 -8.77 48.20
C GLY A 2 -40.67 -9.03 46.72
N LYS A 3 -41.36 -8.17 46.00
CA LYS A 3 -41.46 -8.21 44.51
C LYS A 3 -40.19 -7.61 43.91
N LYS A 4 -39.41 -8.46 43.20
CA LYS A 4 -38.29 -8.02 42.39
C LYS A 4 -38.84 -7.46 41.06
N ILE A 5 -38.61 -6.14 40.87
CA ILE A 5 -38.90 -5.47 39.59
C ILE A 5 -37.69 -5.72 38.68
N ILE A 6 -37.87 -6.48 37.62
CA ILE A 6 -36.89 -6.65 36.55
C ILE A 6 -37.07 -5.49 35.58
N MET A 7 -36.08 -4.59 35.54
CA MET A 7 -36.02 -3.49 34.61
C MET A 7 -35.35 -3.99 33.31
N ILE A 8 -36.15 -4.21 32.27
CA ILE A 8 -35.69 -4.55 30.94
C ILE A 8 -35.30 -3.24 30.25
N LEU A 9 -34.00 -3.02 30.07
CA LEU A 9 -33.47 -1.91 29.32
C LEU A 9 -33.61 -2.23 27.81
N LEU A 10 -34.60 -1.64 27.15
CA LEU A 10 -34.81 -1.73 25.71
C LEU A 10 -33.89 -0.73 25.03
N SER A 11 -32.71 -1.16 24.56
CA SER A 11 -31.84 -0.33 23.73
C SER A 11 -32.40 -0.27 22.32
N ALA A 12 -33.05 0.84 22.01
CA ALA A 12 -33.47 1.15 20.64
C ALA A 12 -32.23 1.48 19.79
N VAL A 13 -31.85 0.56 18.90
CA VAL A 13 -30.89 0.82 17.84
C VAL A 13 -31.61 1.67 16.79
N PHE A 14 -31.33 2.96 16.77
CA PHE A 14 -31.74 3.87 15.71
C PHE A 14 -30.87 3.58 14.46
N ILE A 15 -31.37 2.75 13.56
CA ILE A 15 -30.82 2.64 12.21
C ILE A 15 -31.31 3.88 11.46
N PHE A 16 -30.45 4.88 11.31
CA PHE A 16 -30.65 5.98 10.36
C PHE A 16 -30.48 5.42 8.95
N THR A 17 -31.55 4.93 8.37
CA THR A 17 -31.64 4.79 6.91
C THR A 17 -31.80 6.20 6.36
N MET A 18 -30.71 6.79 5.84
CA MET A 18 -30.82 7.95 4.96
C MET A 18 -31.55 7.49 3.68
N SER A 19 -32.84 7.59 3.68
CA SER A 19 -33.60 7.51 2.44
C SER A 19 -33.30 8.78 1.65
N GLU A 20 -32.43 8.67 0.63
CA GLU A 20 -32.36 9.71 -0.39
C GLU A 20 -33.76 9.90 -0.95
N GLN A 21 -34.32 11.08 -0.70
CA GLN A 21 -35.63 11.44 -1.26
C GLN A 21 -35.48 11.47 -2.78
N VAL A 22 -36.05 10.47 -3.43
CA VAL A 22 -36.19 10.45 -4.89
C VAL A 22 -37.12 11.60 -5.26
N ARG A 23 -36.56 12.72 -5.72
CA ARG A 23 -37.34 13.82 -6.28
C ARG A 23 -37.72 13.46 -7.71
N ALA A 24 -39.00 13.39 -7.98
CA ALA A 24 -39.49 13.23 -9.33
C ALA A 24 -39.25 14.50 -10.16
N ALA A 25 -38.78 14.34 -11.39
CA ALA A 25 -38.70 15.43 -12.36
C ALA A 25 -39.98 15.44 -13.21
N GLU A 26 -40.62 16.61 -13.34
CA GLU A 26 -41.87 16.77 -14.09
C GLU A 26 -41.62 17.48 -15.43
N ILE A 27 -42.27 16.98 -16.48
CA ILE A 27 -42.30 17.61 -17.80
C ILE A 27 -43.71 18.15 -18.01
N SER A 28 -43.88 19.48 -17.99
CA SER A 28 -45.15 20.16 -18.08
C SER A 28 -45.47 20.76 -19.44
N THR A 29 -44.56 20.67 -20.39
CA THR A 29 -44.72 21.22 -21.75
C THR A 29 -44.59 20.14 -22.81
N ASN A 30 -45.38 20.28 -23.88
CA ASN A 30 -45.29 19.37 -25.02
C ASN A 30 -43.92 19.52 -25.70
N GLY A 31 -43.19 18.42 -25.90
CA GLY A 31 -41.84 18.40 -26.43
C GLY A 31 -40.74 18.70 -25.38
N GLY A 32 -41.10 18.88 -24.11
CA GLY A 32 -40.14 19.01 -23.02
C GLY A 32 -39.32 17.74 -22.82
N SER A 33 -38.09 17.89 -22.35
CA SER A 33 -37.18 16.78 -22.00
C SER A 33 -36.60 17.01 -20.65
N VAL A 34 -36.28 15.90 -19.95
CA VAL A 34 -35.57 15.92 -18.69
C VAL A 34 -34.44 14.87 -18.74
N SER A 35 -33.25 15.23 -18.24
CA SER A 35 -32.16 14.29 -18.09
C SER A 35 -32.09 13.82 -16.65
N VAL A 36 -32.20 12.50 -16.47
CA VAL A 36 -32.12 11.87 -15.16
C VAL A 36 -30.81 11.06 -15.10
N PRO A 37 -29.86 11.40 -14.21
CA PRO A 37 -28.64 10.61 -14.06
C PRO A 37 -28.95 9.25 -13.42
N VAL A 38 -28.48 8.20 -14.06
CA VAL A 38 -28.42 6.85 -13.46
C VAL A 38 -27.04 6.66 -12.89
N ARG A 39 -26.93 6.35 -11.60
CA ARG A 39 -25.66 6.19 -10.89
C ARG A 39 -25.56 4.81 -10.30
N TYR A 40 -24.37 4.24 -10.42
CA TYR A 40 -23.94 3.06 -9.71
C TYR A 40 -22.46 3.22 -9.35
N THR A 41 -22.11 2.87 -8.13
CA THR A 41 -20.70 2.90 -7.68
C THR A 41 -20.22 1.48 -7.57
N VAL A 42 -19.09 1.19 -8.21
CA VAL A 42 -18.35 -0.06 -8.04
C VAL A 42 -17.18 0.23 -7.12
N ASP A 43 -17.13 -0.43 -5.97
CA ASP A 43 -16.00 -0.31 -5.05
C ASP A 43 -14.94 -1.32 -5.42
N ASN A 44 -13.68 -0.85 -5.53
CA ASN A 44 -12.54 -1.73 -5.75
C ASN A 44 -12.06 -2.29 -4.42
N THR A 45 -12.59 -3.44 -4.04
CA THR A 45 -12.19 -4.18 -2.84
C THR A 45 -11.18 -5.29 -3.14
N ALA A 46 -11.03 -5.70 -4.42
CA ALA A 46 -10.17 -6.79 -4.84
C ALA A 46 -9.02 -6.24 -5.70
N PHE A 47 -7.80 -6.42 -5.24
CA PHE A 47 -6.57 -6.13 -5.99
C PHE A 47 -5.49 -7.12 -5.58
N THR A 48 -4.45 -7.25 -6.40
CA THR A 48 -3.27 -8.04 -6.09
C THR A 48 -2.04 -7.16 -6.20
N ILE A 49 -1.19 -7.17 -5.17
CA ILE A 49 0.18 -6.64 -5.24
C ILE A 49 1.12 -7.80 -5.00
N THR A 50 1.98 -8.04 -5.96
CA THR A 50 3.01 -9.08 -5.91
C THR A 50 4.34 -8.46 -5.51
N ILE A 51 4.92 -8.96 -4.43
CA ILE A 51 6.24 -8.59 -3.92
C ILE A 51 7.04 -9.88 -3.77
N PRO A 52 8.33 -9.93 -4.10
CA PRO A 52 9.14 -11.12 -3.92
C PRO A 52 9.13 -11.60 -2.47
N THR A 53 9.07 -12.91 -2.26
CA THR A 53 9.15 -13.52 -0.92
C THR A 53 10.54 -13.43 -0.29
N VAL A 54 11.57 -13.27 -1.13
CA VAL A 54 12.96 -13.04 -0.74
C VAL A 54 13.56 -12.03 -1.72
N ILE A 55 14.24 -11.03 -1.18
CA ILE A 55 15.01 -10.06 -1.95
C ILE A 55 16.47 -10.28 -1.63
N TRP A 56 17.27 -10.61 -2.64
CA TRP A 56 18.69 -10.87 -2.49
C TRP A 56 19.49 -9.58 -2.61
N ALA A 57 20.32 -9.29 -1.63
CA ALA A 57 21.35 -8.25 -1.71
C ALA A 57 22.67 -8.87 -2.16
N GLY A 58 23.46 -8.15 -2.94
CA GLY A 58 24.72 -8.62 -3.49
C GLY A 58 25.80 -7.55 -3.53
N THR A 59 26.98 -7.92 -4.02
CA THR A 59 28.11 -6.99 -4.26
C THR A 59 27.96 -6.15 -5.53
N SER A 60 26.88 -6.38 -6.30
CA SER A 60 26.42 -5.54 -7.38
C SER A 60 25.00 -5.06 -7.07
N GLU A 61 24.55 -4.02 -7.76
CA GLU A 61 23.16 -3.56 -7.65
C GLU A 61 22.18 -4.69 -8.03
N THR A 62 21.14 -4.86 -7.23
CA THR A 62 20.14 -5.90 -7.43
C THR A 62 18.77 -5.26 -7.59
N GLU A 63 18.11 -5.58 -8.69
CA GLU A 63 16.72 -5.16 -8.98
C GLU A 63 15.73 -6.16 -8.41
N PHE A 64 14.60 -5.69 -7.88
CA PHE A 64 13.46 -6.52 -7.56
C PHE A 64 12.17 -5.87 -8.06
N GLU A 65 11.23 -6.72 -8.47
CA GLU A 65 9.99 -6.28 -9.07
C GLU A 65 8.86 -6.20 -8.04
N ILE A 66 8.09 -5.12 -8.10
CA ILE A 66 6.79 -4.99 -7.45
C ILE A 66 5.76 -4.84 -8.57
N ALA A 67 4.79 -5.74 -8.63
CA ALA A 67 3.78 -5.77 -9.67
C ALA A 67 2.36 -5.68 -9.08
N ALA A 68 1.43 -5.15 -9.86
CA ALA A 68 0.02 -5.12 -9.51
C ALA A 68 -0.81 -5.97 -10.45
N GLY A 69 -1.97 -6.43 -9.97
CA GLY A 69 -2.96 -7.16 -10.78
C GLY A 69 -4.36 -6.95 -10.26
N ASN A 70 -5.34 -7.23 -11.10
CA ASN A 70 -6.77 -7.12 -10.77
C ASN A 70 -7.18 -5.73 -10.26
N LEU A 71 -6.50 -4.68 -10.74
CA LEU A 71 -6.84 -3.31 -10.39
C LEU A 71 -8.17 -2.92 -11.07
N ASN A 72 -9.04 -2.27 -10.31
CA ASN A 72 -10.28 -1.66 -10.79
C ASN A 72 -10.44 -0.33 -10.05
N LEU A 73 -9.60 0.65 -10.40
CA LEU A 73 -9.49 1.94 -9.74
C LEU A 73 -10.33 2.98 -10.47
N ARG A 74 -10.78 3.99 -9.75
CA ARG A 74 -11.34 5.20 -10.36
C ARG A 74 -10.23 5.95 -11.10
N PRO A 75 -10.60 6.82 -12.08
CA PRO A 75 -9.61 7.57 -12.86
C PRO A 75 -8.68 8.48 -12.05
N ASP A 76 -9.08 8.83 -10.83
CA ASP A 76 -8.39 9.68 -9.86
C ASP A 76 -7.76 8.91 -8.69
N GLU A 77 -7.75 7.57 -8.77
CA GLU A 77 -7.21 6.70 -7.74
C GLU A 77 -5.96 5.96 -8.21
N GLU A 78 -5.08 5.66 -7.26
CA GLU A 78 -3.91 4.81 -7.45
C GLU A 78 -3.67 3.89 -6.25
N ARG A 79 -3.01 2.75 -6.47
CA ARG A 79 -2.44 1.92 -5.39
C ARG A 79 -0.98 2.31 -5.22
N GLN A 80 -0.62 2.59 -3.98
CA GLN A 80 0.73 2.95 -3.58
C GLN A 80 1.30 1.87 -2.68
N VAL A 81 2.56 1.50 -2.90
CA VAL A 81 3.30 0.54 -2.07
C VAL A 81 4.42 1.28 -1.36
N PHE A 82 4.48 1.13 -0.06
CA PHE A 82 5.48 1.75 0.81
C PHE A 82 6.27 0.69 1.55
N ILE A 83 7.52 1.00 1.88
CA ILE A 83 8.25 0.32 2.95
C ILE A 83 7.79 0.94 4.27
N LYS A 84 7.20 0.13 5.14
CA LYS A 84 6.70 0.55 6.45
C LYS A 84 7.74 0.39 7.54
N GLU A 85 8.52 -0.69 7.49
CA GLU A 85 9.53 -1.02 8.49
C GLU A 85 10.74 -1.69 7.84
N GLY A 86 11.89 -1.63 8.49
CA GLY A 86 13.12 -2.30 8.05
C GLY A 86 14.04 -1.43 7.20
N CYS A 87 13.67 -0.17 6.96
CA CYS A 87 14.47 0.84 6.27
C CYS A 87 14.59 2.07 7.16
N ASP A 88 15.78 2.64 7.30
CA ASP A 88 16.02 3.85 8.08
C ASP A 88 15.78 5.14 7.26
N GLU A 89 15.92 6.30 7.91
CA GLU A 89 15.72 7.62 7.31
C GLU A 89 16.66 7.92 6.13
N GLN A 90 17.77 7.22 6.02
CA GLN A 90 18.72 7.30 4.90
C GLN A 90 18.46 6.23 3.84
N SER A 91 17.29 5.59 3.83
CA SER A 91 16.93 4.49 2.92
C SER A 91 17.78 3.22 3.08
N LYS A 92 18.42 3.03 4.22
CA LYS A 92 19.30 1.89 4.47
C LYS A 92 18.56 0.75 5.13
N ILE A 93 18.88 -0.45 4.70
CA ILE A 93 18.50 -1.72 5.30
C ILE A 93 19.74 -2.31 5.95
N LYS A 94 19.65 -2.62 7.25
CA LYS A 94 20.71 -3.24 8.03
C LYS A 94 20.50 -4.76 8.08
N LEU A 95 21.39 -5.49 7.42
CA LEU A 95 21.40 -6.94 7.46
C LEU A 95 22.29 -7.39 8.63
N LEU A 96 21.73 -8.15 9.55
CA LEU A 96 22.40 -8.63 10.74
C LEU A 96 22.89 -10.06 10.51
N ARG A 97 24.16 -10.32 10.86
CA ARG A 97 24.72 -11.66 10.78
C ARG A 97 24.02 -12.59 11.76
N GLN A 98 23.60 -13.72 11.26
CA GLN A 98 22.89 -14.73 12.05
C GLN A 98 23.87 -15.47 12.97
N GLY A 99 23.41 -15.78 14.18
CA GLY A 99 24.19 -16.49 15.18
C GLY A 99 25.12 -15.63 16.04
N ASP A 100 25.31 -14.34 15.73
CA ASP A 100 26.05 -13.43 16.61
C ASP A 100 25.20 -13.11 17.86
N THR A 101 25.78 -13.32 19.05
CA THR A 101 25.13 -13.02 20.34
C THR A 101 25.67 -11.73 20.98
N GLN A 102 26.90 -11.34 20.62
CA GLN A 102 27.54 -10.09 21.03
C GLN A 102 28.33 -9.52 19.83
N ASN A 103 28.40 -8.20 19.73
CA ASN A 103 29.08 -7.49 18.63
C ASN A 103 28.59 -7.98 17.26
N VAL A 104 27.29 -7.86 17.04
CA VAL A 104 26.61 -8.32 15.82
C VAL A 104 27.23 -7.65 14.60
N SER A 105 27.70 -8.45 13.65
CA SER A 105 28.20 -7.95 12.38
C SER A 105 27.04 -7.48 11.52
N VAL A 106 27.19 -6.31 10.90
CA VAL A 106 26.16 -5.65 10.11
C VAL A 106 26.69 -5.37 8.71
N LEU A 107 25.88 -5.67 7.70
CA LEU A 107 26.03 -5.16 6.35
C LEU A 107 24.91 -4.18 6.05
N GLU A 108 25.17 -3.17 5.24
CA GLU A 108 24.16 -2.18 4.87
C GLU A 108 23.99 -2.16 3.36
N THR A 109 22.73 -2.05 2.93
CA THR A 109 22.34 -1.72 1.55
C THR A 109 21.35 -0.59 1.59
N SER A 110 21.13 0.10 0.46
CA SER A 110 20.14 1.17 0.35
C SER A 110 19.11 0.82 -0.69
N VAL A 111 17.85 1.18 -0.43
CA VAL A 111 16.78 1.07 -1.41
C VAL A 111 16.76 2.32 -2.29
N LYS A 112 16.63 2.12 -3.59
CA LYS A 112 16.43 3.18 -4.58
C LYS A 112 15.22 2.88 -5.44
N VAL A 113 14.56 3.93 -5.86
CA VAL A 113 13.49 3.88 -6.85
C VAL A 113 13.92 4.75 -8.02
N ASN A 114 14.03 4.16 -9.19
CA ASN A 114 14.51 4.82 -10.40
C ASN A 114 15.83 5.61 -10.15
N GLU A 115 16.82 4.93 -9.54
CA GLU A 115 18.15 5.44 -9.17
C GLU A 115 18.16 6.49 -8.05
N THR A 116 17.01 6.89 -7.55
CA THR A 116 16.89 7.88 -6.47
C THR A 116 16.67 7.18 -5.12
N SER A 117 17.45 7.54 -4.11
CA SER A 117 17.24 7.07 -2.74
C SER A 117 15.91 7.58 -2.22
N LEU A 118 15.24 6.77 -1.40
CA LEU A 118 14.02 7.19 -0.71
C LEU A 118 14.37 8.34 0.25
N SER A 119 13.54 9.36 0.29
CA SER A 119 13.75 10.50 1.20
C SER A 119 12.90 10.37 2.45
N ASP A 120 13.26 11.13 3.49
CA ASP A 120 12.47 11.27 4.71
C ASP A 120 11.00 11.48 4.39
N ASN A 121 10.15 10.65 4.97
CA ASN A 121 8.70 10.61 4.77
C ASN A 121 8.18 10.12 3.41
N ASN A 122 9.03 9.70 2.48
CA ASN A 122 8.59 9.11 1.22
C ASN A 122 9.26 7.76 0.96
N TYR A 123 8.78 6.73 1.65
CA TYR A 123 9.22 5.34 1.46
C TYR A 123 8.40 4.61 0.39
N ARG A 124 7.82 5.34 -0.57
CA ARG A 124 7.06 4.75 -1.66
C ARG A 124 7.99 4.05 -2.65
N VAL A 125 7.69 2.80 -2.91
CA VAL A 125 8.45 1.94 -3.83
C VAL A 125 7.62 1.45 -5.01
N GLY A 126 6.34 1.80 -5.04
CA GLY A 126 5.48 1.45 -6.16
C GLY A 126 4.22 2.27 -6.23
N ARG A 127 3.79 2.53 -7.48
CA ARG A 127 2.58 3.24 -7.81
C ARG A 127 1.92 2.62 -9.03
N PHE A 128 0.62 2.33 -8.92
CA PHE A 128 -0.15 1.62 -9.93
C PHE A 128 -1.50 2.27 -10.13
N VAL A 129 -1.87 2.48 -11.38
CA VAL A 129 -3.19 2.96 -11.81
C VAL A 129 -3.84 1.90 -12.69
N ASP A 130 -5.16 1.96 -12.83
CA ASP A 130 -5.91 0.96 -13.59
C ASP A 130 -5.35 0.72 -15.00
N LYS A 131 -4.96 1.78 -15.68
CA LYS A 131 -4.42 1.73 -17.05
C LYS A 131 -2.96 1.29 -17.14
N SER A 132 -2.21 1.31 -16.06
CA SER A 132 -0.80 0.89 -16.08
C SER A 132 -0.65 -0.64 -16.07
N GLY A 133 -1.73 -1.36 -15.80
CA GLY A 133 -1.69 -2.81 -15.66
C GLY A 133 -0.74 -3.22 -14.53
N THR A 134 0.26 -4.04 -14.87
CA THR A 134 1.26 -4.52 -13.89
C THR A 134 2.44 -3.58 -13.69
N VAL A 135 2.57 -2.53 -14.50
CA VAL A 135 3.76 -1.67 -14.53
C VAL A 135 3.81 -0.72 -13.34
N ASN A 136 4.93 -0.72 -12.62
CA ASN A 136 5.21 0.23 -11.57
C ASN A 136 5.55 1.62 -12.17
N LEU A 137 4.70 2.61 -11.93
CA LEU A 137 4.88 3.97 -12.46
C LEU A 137 6.03 4.73 -11.77
N ASP A 138 6.45 4.34 -10.58
CA ASP A 138 7.61 4.92 -9.93
C ASP A 138 8.94 4.37 -10.49
N GLY A 139 8.88 3.33 -11.33
CA GLY A 139 10.03 2.77 -12.01
C GLY A 139 10.63 1.56 -11.30
N LYS A 140 11.92 1.34 -11.53
CA LYS A 140 12.65 0.19 -11.01
C LYS A 140 12.99 0.37 -9.54
N VAL A 141 12.86 -0.71 -8.76
CA VAL A 141 13.29 -0.74 -7.37
C VAL A 141 14.57 -1.56 -7.26
N THR A 142 15.61 -0.95 -6.69
CA THR A 142 16.92 -1.59 -6.58
C THR A 142 17.49 -1.52 -5.17
N LEU A 143 18.36 -2.46 -4.85
CA LEU A 143 19.25 -2.44 -3.70
C LEU A 143 20.65 -2.07 -4.16
N SER A 144 21.26 -1.13 -3.46
CA SER A 144 22.67 -0.76 -3.68
C SER A 144 23.62 -1.93 -3.36
N PRO A 145 24.79 -1.99 -4.00
CA PRO A 145 25.80 -3.00 -3.68
C PRO A 145 26.18 -3.02 -2.21
N LEU A 146 26.32 -4.22 -1.65
CA LEU A 146 26.92 -4.40 -0.33
C LEU A 146 28.41 -4.10 -0.40
N ASN A 147 28.91 -3.37 0.61
CA ASN A 147 30.34 -3.19 0.80
C ASN A 147 30.91 -4.35 1.64
N ILE A 148 31.60 -5.27 0.97
CA ILE A 148 32.23 -6.42 1.60
C ILE A 148 33.75 -6.25 1.51
N ASP A 149 34.42 -6.30 2.64
CA ASP A 149 35.88 -6.18 2.77
C ASP A 149 36.50 -7.43 3.43
N LYS A 150 37.80 -7.39 3.64
CA LYS A 150 38.57 -8.48 4.28
C LYS A 150 38.18 -8.75 5.75
N ASP A 151 37.58 -7.77 6.40
CA ASP A 151 37.23 -7.83 7.83
C ASP A 151 35.72 -8.26 7.99
N THR A 152 35.00 -8.37 6.88
CA THR A 152 33.64 -8.85 6.86
C THR A 152 33.59 -10.33 7.24
N LYS A 153 32.87 -10.64 8.32
CA LYS A 153 32.76 -12.02 8.81
C LYS A 153 31.90 -12.85 7.86
N ALA A 154 32.34 -14.07 7.57
CA ALA A 154 31.55 -15.03 6.79
C ALA A 154 30.29 -15.45 7.56
N GLY A 155 29.19 -15.68 6.86
CA GLY A 155 27.92 -16.13 7.43
C GLY A 155 26.71 -15.58 6.68
N ASP A 156 25.54 -15.93 7.15
CA ASP A 156 24.28 -15.44 6.61
C ASP A 156 23.90 -14.12 7.27
N TYR A 157 23.52 -13.15 6.46
CA TYR A 157 23.06 -11.84 6.90
C TYR A 157 21.62 -11.65 6.50
N LEU A 158 20.74 -11.34 7.46
CA LEU A 158 19.32 -11.20 7.24
C LEU A 158 18.79 -9.85 7.72
N ALA A 159 17.79 -9.35 7.02
CA ALA A 159 16.93 -8.24 7.41
C ALA A 159 15.48 -8.60 7.12
N THR A 160 14.57 -7.92 7.79
CA THR A 160 13.13 -7.98 7.48
C THR A 160 12.67 -6.60 7.04
N VAL A 161 11.97 -6.54 5.93
CA VAL A 161 11.34 -5.34 5.41
C VAL A 161 9.84 -5.60 5.36
N VAL A 162 9.06 -4.66 5.88
CA VAL A 162 7.58 -4.73 5.88
C VAL A 162 7.06 -3.76 4.84
N PHE A 163 6.22 -4.25 3.94
CA PHE A 163 5.55 -3.43 2.93
C PHE A 163 4.11 -3.15 3.33
N GLU A 164 3.62 -1.97 2.98
CA GLU A 164 2.24 -1.54 3.19
C GLU A 164 1.66 -1.03 1.88
N VAL A 165 0.40 -1.40 1.60
CA VAL A 165 -0.32 -0.95 0.40
C VAL A 165 -1.42 0.03 0.81
N LYS A 166 -1.45 1.19 0.15
CA LYS A 166 -2.47 2.23 0.38
C LYS A 166 -3.21 2.60 -0.90
N LEU A 167 -4.42 3.12 -0.73
CA LEU A 167 -5.15 3.83 -1.77
C LEU A 167 -4.72 5.30 -1.71
N GLY A 168 -4.30 5.84 -2.82
CA GLY A 168 -3.91 7.24 -2.98
C GLY A 168 -4.73 7.94 -4.05
N SER A 169 -4.60 9.25 -4.13
CA SER A 169 -5.16 10.06 -5.21
C SER A 169 -4.15 10.15 -6.35
N TYR A 170 -4.63 9.92 -7.57
CA TYR A 170 -3.85 10.07 -8.78
C TYR A 170 -4.16 11.43 -9.43
N GLU A 171 -3.20 12.33 -9.42
CA GLU A 171 -3.24 13.58 -10.17
C GLU A 171 -2.55 13.37 -11.53
N LYS A 172 -3.25 13.78 -12.61
CA LYS A 172 -2.76 13.65 -14.00
C LYS A 172 -1.82 14.79 -14.34
#